data_7970039881dd7d7c9b55eea546bb7ec8
#
_entry.id   7970039881dd7d7c9b55eea546bb7ec8
#
_cell.length_a   1.000
_cell.length_b   1.000
_cell.length_c   1.000
_cell.angle_alpha   90.00
_cell.angle_beta   90.00
_cell.angle_gamma   90.00
#
_symmetry.space_group_name_H-M   'P 1'
#
loop_
_entity.id
_entity.type
_entity.pdbx_description
1 polymer ?
#
loop_
_entity_poly.entity_id
_entity_poly.type
_entity_poly.pdbx_seq_one_letter_code
_entity_poly.pdbx_strand_id
1 'polypeptide(L)'
;MVIMKISKRTWMFSLIYLLVFMAEAISYCLMMTYLITLGYSTMQRSIVFAVMAIVGIGGQIVFGYECDRRHVLKPMVFAVYILYAAATAGYYLYPGHVFAVHLVLAALTGALMRISEGLLDSWVLESSPECRDHYGLIRAQGSLGWALGAPLAALIVNRLGYPMLSIGFFIIIALQLGLAAFIPEAHKAEAAVRLTLKDVQRLLAGRRFRLIVEILFFMFVVAMTCNYAVIDKMAALQATEAQVSMVWSVQAAVEVPMFLLGDRLGDRFGLMGLLRFAAVALGIRYILYGLAIDVTQMILIAGLQFFTFGIMIIAAKRLVDRETPTELKTSGQQLAMAIYDGGALLLAPLLSGGLETAFGTDIALIAIGAVTVIPLVLSVYYSRIAAGR
;
A
#
# COMPACT_ATOMS: atom_id res chain seq x y z
N MET A 1 -32.73 7.51 8.75
CA MET A 1 -31.42 6.83 8.92
C MET A 1 -31.74 5.37 9.25
N VAL A 2 -31.81 4.51 8.25
CA VAL A 2 -32.07 3.07 8.46
C VAL A 2 -30.78 2.51 9.08
N ILE A 3 -30.85 2.08 10.33
CA ILE A 3 -29.75 1.29 10.93
C ILE A 3 -29.78 -0.05 10.18
N MET A 4 -28.99 -0.15 9.12
CA MET A 4 -28.81 -1.41 8.41
C MET A 4 -28.21 -2.41 9.41
N LYS A 5 -28.92 -3.49 9.69
CA LYS A 5 -28.41 -4.60 10.50
C LYS A 5 -27.26 -5.24 9.74
N ILE A 6 -26.02 -4.88 10.11
CA ILE A 6 -24.81 -5.49 9.56
C ILE A 6 -24.75 -6.94 10.03
N SER A 7 -24.52 -7.87 9.11
CA SER A 7 -24.47 -9.30 9.44
C SER A 7 -23.28 -9.67 10.30
N LYS A 8 -23.37 -10.78 11.03
CA LYS A 8 -22.27 -11.33 11.81
C LYS A 8 -21.03 -11.54 10.94
N ARG A 9 -21.20 -11.96 9.67
CA ARG A 9 -20.10 -12.20 8.72
C ARG A 9 -19.35 -10.91 8.39
N THR A 10 -20.07 -9.82 8.10
CA THR A 10 -19.47 -8.50 7.82
C THR A 10 -18.67 -7.99 9.04
N TRP A 11 -19.22 -8.16 10.25
CA TRP A 11 -18.49 -7.83 11.48
C TRP A 11 -17.24 -8.68 11.69
N MET A 12 -17.31 -9.98 11.40
CA MET A 12 -16.14 -10.86 11.51
C MET A 12 -15.04 -10.45 10.52
N PHE A 13 -15.38 -10.14 9.27
CA PHE A 13 -14.39 -9.63 8.31
C PHE A 13 -13.83 -8.27 8.72
N SER A 14 -14.65 -7.38 9.27
CA SER A 14 -14.17 -6.09 9.81
C SER A 14 -13.12 -6.30 10.91
N LEU A 15 -13.36 -7.21 11.83
CA LEU A 15 -12.40 -7.54 12.88
C LEU A 15 -11.15 -8.23 12.34
N ILE A 16 -11.30 -9.11 11.36
CA ILE A 16 -10.17 -9.75 10.66
C ILE A 16 -9.29 -8.70 9.98
N TYR A 17 -9.87 -7.72 9.27
CA TYR A 17 -9.11 -6.63 8.65
C TYR A 17 -8.36 -5.80 9.67
N LEU A 18 -9.00 -5.46 10.79
CA LEU A 18 -8.33 -4.75 11.87
C LEU A 18 -7.11 -5.54 12.38
N LEU A 19 -7.27 -6.83 12.66
CA LEU A 19 -6.19 -7.67 13.18
C LEU A 19 -5.08 -7.90 12.15
N VAL A 20 -5.43 -8.17 10.89
CA VAL A 20 -4.46 -8.38 9.80
C VAL A 20 -3.60 -7.13 9.61
N PHE A 21 -4.21 -5.97 9.42
CA PHE A 21 -3.45 -4.74 9.18
C PHE A 21 -2.68 -4.28 10.43
N MET A 22 -3.15 -4.62 11.63
CA MET A 22 -2.38 -4.43 12.85
C MET A 22 -1.14 -5.35 12.88
N ALA A 23 -1.26 -6.61 12.48
CA ALA A 23 -0.13 -7.53 12.36
C ALA A 23 0.85 -7.08 11.26
N GLU A 24 0.33 -6.67 10.10
CA GLU A 24 1.16 -6.16 9.00
C GLU A 24 1.94 -4.91 9.40
N ALA A 25 1.35 -3.99 10.13
CA ALA A 25 2.07 -2.85 10.69
C ALA A 25 3.20 -3.30 11.64
N ILE A 26 2.97 -4.32 12.47
CA ILE A 26 4.02 -4.89 13.35
C ILE A 26 5.17 -5.48 12.54
N SER A 27 4.88 -6.16 11.43
CA SER A 27 5.92 -6.79 10.61
C SER A 27 6.67 -5.82 9.70
N TYR A 28 6.03 -4.71 9.29
CA TYR A 28 6.53 -3.88 8.19
C TYR A 28 6.97 -2.48 8.60
N CYS A 29 6.26 -1.77 9.51
CA CYS A 29 6.50 -0.33 9.72
C CYS A 29 7.91 0.00 10.26
N LEU A 30 8.56 -0.94 10.94
CA LEU A 30 9.94 -0.79 11.43
C LEU A 30 10.95 -1.63 10.63
N MET A 31 10.55 -2.26 9.51
CA MET A 31 11.44 -3.08 8.68
C MET A 31 12.63 -2.27 8.15
N MET A 32 12.37 -1.06 7.64
CA MET A 32 13.42 -0.16 7.15
C MET A 32 14.36 0.25 8.29
N THR A 33 13.81 0.66 9.43
CA THR A 33 14.58 1.03 10.63
C THR A 33 15.45 -0.13 11.10
N TYR A 34 14.92 -1.35 11.09
CA TYR A 34 15.71 -2.55 11.44
C TYR A 34 16.90 -2.76 10.50
N LEU A 35 16.72 -2.61 9.19
CA LEU A 35 17.83 -2.70 8.23
C LEU A 35 18.89 -1.59 8.46
N ILE A 36 18.47 -0.40 8.92
CA ILE A 36 19.39 0.68 9.31
C ILE A 36 20.20 0.26 10.54
N THR A 37 19.58 -0.31 11.56
CA THR A 37 20.30 -0.77 12.77
C THR A 37 21.28 -1.91 12.49
N LEU A 38 21.03 -2.71 11.44
CA LEU A 38 21.96 -3.73 10.95
C LEU A 38 23.14 -3.16 10.15
N GLY A 39 23.16 -1.83 9.89
CA GLY A 39 24.26 -1.15 9.19
C GLY A 39 24.23 -1.29 7.66
N TYR A 40 23.11 -1.73 7.06
CA TYR A 40 22.99 -1.81 5.60
C TYR A 40 22.90 -0.42 4.97
N SER A 41 23.67 -0.24 3.88
CA SER A 41 23.68 1.02 3.12
C SER A 41 22.32 1.33 2.51
N THR A 42 22.07 2.61 2.19
CA THR A 42 20.82 3.07 1.54
C THR A 42 20.52 2.27 0.27
N MET A 43 21.53 2.01 -0.57
CA MET A 43 21.36 1.22 -1.78
C MET A 43 21.00 -0.24 -1.49
N GLN A 44 21.62 -0.87 -0.49
CA GLN A 44 21.27 -2.24 -0.08
C GLN A 44 19.81 -2.32 0.39
N ARG A 45 19.36 -1.37 1.23
CA ARG A 45 17.96 -1.30 1.68
C ARG A 45 17.01 -1.10 0.51
N SER A 46 17.33 -0.21 -0.42
CA SER A 46 16.52 0.01 -1.64
C SER A 46 16.40 -1.24 -2.50
N ILE A 47 17.49 -2.02 -2.64
CA ILE A 47 17.45 -3.31 -3.35
C ILE A 47 16.54 -4.31 -2.63
N VAL A 48 16.56 -4.37 -1.29
CA VAL A 48 15.65 -5.23 -0.52
C VAL A 48 14.19 -4.94 -0.88
N PHE A 49 13.77 -3.67 -0.85
CA PHE A 49 12.39 -3.29 -1.13
C PHE A 49 12.01 -3.46 -2.61
N ALA A 50 12.93 -3.23 -3.54
CA ALA A 50 12.70 -3.49 -4.96
C ALA A 50 12.49 -4.99 -5.25
N VAL A 51 13.33 -5.87 -4.66
CA VAL A 51 13.18 -7.33 -4.79
C VAL A 51 11.89 -7.79 -4.13
N MET A 52 11.53 -7.22 -2.97
CA MET A 52 10.27 -7.47 -2.29
C MET A 52 9.06 -7.16 -3.18
N ALA A 53 9.10 -6.03 -3.93
CA ALA A 53 8.06 -5.67 -4.88
C ALA A 53 7.95 -6.67 -6.04
N ILE A 54 9.08 -7.06 -6.63
CA ILE A 54 9.12 -8.04 -7.74
C ILE A 54 8.54 -9.38 -7.31
N VAL A 55 9.00 -9.90 -6.17
CA VAL A 55 8.54 -11.19 -5.64
C VAL A 55 7.06 -11.11 -5.24
N GLY A 56 6.62 -9.98 -4.69
CA GLY A 56 5.22 -9.74 -4.33
C GLY A 56 4.29 -9.74 -5.55
N ILE A 57 4.65 -9.02 -6.62
CA ILE A 57 3.87 -9.00 -7.87
C ILE A 57 3.81 -10.39 -8.49
N GLY A 58 4.95 -11.07 -8.61
CA GLY A 58 5.01 -12.43 -9.14
C GLY A 58 4.18 -13.41 -8.30
N GLY A 59 4.29 -13.32 -6.98
CA GLY A 59 3.53 -14.13 -6.05
C GLY A 59 2.01 -13.91 -6.15
N GLN A 60 1.54 -12.66 -6.24
CA GLN A 60 0.12 -12.36 -6.43
C GLN A 60 -0.44 -13.02 -7.69
N ILE A 61 0.31 -13.02 -8.79
CA ILE A 61 -0.10 -13.67 -10.05
C ILE A 61 -0.20 -15.19 -9.86
N VAL A 62 0.82 -15.83 -9.25
CA VAL A 62 0.88 -17.28 -9.03
C VAL A 62 -0.22 -17.74 -8.08
N PHE A 63 -0.36 -17.10 -6.93
CA PHE A 63 -1.38 -17.47 -5.94
C PHE A 63 -2.80 -17.17 -6.44
N GLY A 64 -2.99 -16.05 -7.15
CA GLY A 64 -4.26 -15.72 -7.79
C GLY A 64 -4.67 -16.81 -8.80
N TYR A 65 -3.74 -17.22 -9.68
CA TYR A 65 -3.97 -18.31 -10.65
C TYR A 65 -4.31 -19.65 -9.95
N GLU A 66 -3.58 -19.96 -8.87
CA GLU A 66 -3.81 -21.24 -8.18
C GLU A 66 -5.16 -21.24 -7.43
N CYS A 67 -5.59 -20.10 -6.88
CA CYS A 67 -6.94 -19.94 -6.32
C CYS A 67 -8.03 -20.10 -7.38
N ASP A 68 -7.82 -19.52 -8.58
CA ASP A 68 -8.75 -19.66 -9.70
C ASP A 68 -8.86 -21.10 -10.17
N ARG A 69 -7.72 -21.78 -10.27
CA ARG A 69 -7.64 -23.16 -10.71
C ARG A 69 -8.30 -24.15 -9.74
N ARG A 70 -8.12 -23.93 -8.42
CA ARG A 70 -8.65 -24.82 -7.38
C ARG A 70 -10.04 -24.41 -6.89
N HIS A 71 -10.56 -23.27 -7.30
CA HIS A 71 -11.82 -22.68 -6.82
C HIS A 71 -11.94 -22.59 -5.29
N VAL A 72 -10.80 -22.33 -4.60
CA VAL A 72 -10.73 -22.19 -3.14
C VAL A 72 -10.00 -20.91 -2.75
N LEU A 73 -10.46 -20.24 -1.68
CA LEU A 73 -9.84 -19.05 -1.13
C LEU A 73 -9.36 -19.27 0.30
N LYS A 74 -10.23 -19.78 1.17
CA LYS A 74 -9.93 -19.94 2.60
C LYS A 74 -8.67 -20.78 2.88
N PRO A 75 -8.45 -21.98 2.31
CA PRO A 75 -7.24 -22.73 2.55
C PRO A 75 -5.98 -22.01 2.08
N MET A 76 -6.07 -21.25 0.97
CA MET A 76 -4.95 -20.47 0.45
C MET A 76 -4.61 -19.29 1.37
N VAL A 77 -5.63 -18.59 1.88
CA VAL A 77 -5.46 -17.52 2.89
C VAL A 77 -4.73 -18.06 4.11
N PHE A 78 -5.17 -19.23 4.64
CA PHE A 78 -4.52 -19.88 5.80
C PHE A 78 -3.06 -20.23 5.51
N ALA A 79 -2.80 -20.88 4.38
CA ALA A 79 -1.44 -21.27 3.99
C ALA A 79 -0.51 -20.04 3.86
N VAL A 80 -0.99 -18.97 3.21
CA VAL A 80 -0.21 -17.75 3.03
C VAL A 80 0.09 -17.06 4.37
N TYR A 81 -0.86 -16.97 5.30
CA TYR A 81 -0.59 -16.37 6.62
C TYR A 81 0.37 -17.22 7.47
N ILE A 82 0.33 -18.54 7.38
CA ILE A 82 1.30 -19.41 8.04
C ILE A 82 2.71 -19.20 7.46
N LEU A 83 2.83 -19.16 6.13
CA LEU A 83 4.10 -18.85 5.47
C LEU A 83 4.61 -17.46 5.80
N TYR A 84 3.71 -16.47 5.88
CA TYR A 84 4.04 -15.10 6.25
C TYR A 84 4.56 -15.03 7.69
N ALA A 85 3.93 -15.76 8.63
CA ALA A 85 4.43 -15.83 10.00
C ALA A 85 5.83 -16.48 10.06
N ALA A 86 6.07 -17.55 9.30
CA ALA A 86 7.37 -18.18 9.21
C ALA A 86 8.44 -17.26 8.60
N ALA A 87 8.11 -16.53 7.53
CA ALA A 87 9.04 -15.59 6.89
C ALA A 87 9.37 -14.41 7.82
N THR A 88 8.36 -13.83 8.50
CA THR A 88 8.53 -12.75 9.48
C THR A 88 9.39 -13.21 10.67
N ALA A 89 9.16 -14.43 11.17
CA ALA A 89 9.98 -15.02 12.21
C ALA A 89 11.43 -15.21 11.73
N GLY A 90 11.62 -15.76 10.54
CA GLY A 90 12.95 -15.88 9.94
C GLY A 90 13.66 -14.53 9.85
N TYR A 91 12.97 -13.49 9.38
CA TYR A 91 13.54 -12.16 9.18
C TYR A 91 14.02 -11.50 10.49
N TYR A 92 13.21 -11.51 11.54
CA TYR A 92 13.54 -10.84 12.80
C TYR A 92 14.34 -11.71 13.78
N LEU A 93 14.29 -13.04 13.65
CA LEU A 93 15.03 -13.96 14.53
C LEU A 93 16.41 -14.37 13.97
N TYR A 94 16.72 -14.05 12.70
CA TYR A 94 18.01 -14.36 12.13
C TYR A 94 19.13 -13.53 12.78
N PRO A 95 20.07 -14.15 13.50
CA PRO A 95 21.07 -13.42 14.28
C PRO A 95 22.29 -12.97 13.46
N GLY A 96 22.37 -13.37 12.19
CA GLY A 96 23.53 -13.08 11.34
C GLY A 96 23.40 -11.76 10.60
N HIS A 97 24.53 -11.28 10.02
CA HIS A 97 24.58 -10.06 9.23
C HIS A 97 24.80 -10.33 7.73
N VAL A 98 24.38 -11.50 7.23
CA VAL A 98 24.52 -11.85 5.82
C VAL A 98 23.41 -11.18 5.01
N PHE A 99 23.78 -10.21 4.17
CA PHE A 99 22.84 -9.43 3.37
C PHE A 99 21.90 -10.29 2.53
N ALA A 100 22.43 -11.32 1.86
CA ALA A 100 21.61 -12.20 1.00
C ALA A 100 20.48 -12.91 1.79
N VAL A 101 20.73 -13.29 3.06
CA VAL A 101 19.72 -13.92 3.92
C VAL A 101 18.63 -12.90 4.27
N HIS A 102 18.98 -11.69 4.70
CA HIS A 102 18.03 -10.63 4.97
C HIS A 102 17.25 -10.25 3.70
N LEU A 103 17.90 -10.18 2.54
CA LEU A 103 17.25 -9.90 1.26
C LEU A 103 16.16 -10.92 0.95
N VAL A 104 16.46 -12.23 1.07
CA VAL A 104 15.48 -13.29 0.79
C VAL A 104 14.34 -13.28 1.80
N LEU A 105 14.65 -13.17 3.09
CA LEU A 105 13.64 -13.19 4.16
C LEU A 105 12.73 -11.94 4.10
N ALA A 106 13.29 -10.76 3.86
CA ALA A 106 12.52 -9.54 3.66
C ALA A 106 11.62 -9.63 2.40
N ALA A 107 12.19 -10.13 1.29
CA ALA A 107 11.44 -10.32 0.05
C ALA A 107 10.24 -11.26 0.25
N LEU A 108 10.44 -12.37 0.96
CA LEU A 108 9.36 -13.30 1.29
C LEU A 108 8.32 -12.66 2.22
N THR A 109 8.77 -11.96 3.27
CA THR A 109 7.87 -11.29 4.23
C THR A 109 6.95 -10.29 3.53
N GLY A 110 7.51 -9.37 2.73
CA GLY A 110 6.71 -8.36 2.05
C GLY A 110 5.90 -8.91 0.87
N ALA A 111 6.41 -9.93 0.17
CA ALA A 111 5.64 -10.59 -0.87
C ALA A 111 4.40 -11.30 -0.29
N LEU A 112 4.57 -12.04 0.81
CA LEU A 112 3.47 -12.74 1.48
C LEU A 112 2.45 -11.78 2.10
N MET A 113 2.88 -10.61 2.59
CA MET A 113 2.00 -9.52 3.00
C MET A 113 1.06 -9.12 1.85
N ARG A 114 1.60 -8.79 0.69
CA ARG A 114 0.79 -8.36 -0.47
C ARG A 114 -0.10 -9.47 -1.01
N ILE A 115 0.39 -10.70 -1.03
CA ILE A 115 -0.41 -11.86 -1.47
C ILE A 115 -1.58 -12.07 -0.51
N SER A 116 -1.34 -11.99 0.81
CA SER A 116 -2.38 -12.16 1.83
C SER A 116 -3.47 -11.09 1.74
N GLU A 117 -3.10 -9.81 1.52
CA GLU A 117 -4.06 -8.73 1.29
C GLU A 117 -4.96 -9.02 0.09
N GLY A 118 -4.39 -9.39 -1.06
CA GLY A 118 -5.14 -9.67 -2.29
C GLY A 118 -6.09 -10.87 -2.15
N LEU A 119 -5.65 -11.92 -1.46
CA LEU A 119 -6.50 -13.09 -1.20
C LEU A 119 -7.62 -12.79 -0.20
N LEU A 120 -7.34 -11.99 0.83
CA LEU A 120 -8.35 -11.59 1.80
C LEU A 120 -9.40 -10.69 1.16
N ASP A 121 -8.99 -9.73 0.32
CA ASP A 121 -9.89 -8.89 -0.47
C ASP A 121 -10.82 -9.74 -1.34
N SER A 122 -10.26 -10.72 -2.05
CA SER A 122 -11.05 -11.65 -2.88
C SER A 122 -12.04 -12.44 -2.03
N TRP A 123 -11.62 -12.93 -0.86
CA TRP A 123 -12.48 -13.70 0.02
C TRP A 123 -13.66 -12.88 0.55
N VAL A 124 -13.45 -11.63 0.93
CA VAL A 124 -14.53 -10.72 1.34
C VAL A 124 -15.52 -10.48 0.21
N LEU A 125 -15.00 -10.12 -0.98
CA LEU A 125 -15.83 -9.77 -2.15
C LEU A 125 -16.66 -10.94 -2.67
N GLU A 126 -16.17 -12.16 -2.52
CA GLU A 126 -16.84 -13.38 -2.97
C GLU A 126 -17.67 -14.07 -1.87
N SER A 127 -17.53 -13.63 -0.60
CA SER A 127 -18.18 -14.28 0.54
C SER A 127 -19.69 -14.06 0.58
N SER A 128 -20.19 -12.86 0.24
CA SER A 128 -21.61 -12.54 0.13
C SER A 128 -21.84 -11.18 -0.56
N PRO A 129 -23.03 -10.94 -1.15
CA PRO A 129 -23.41 -9.63 -1.69
C PRO A 129 -23.28 -8.52 -0.63
N GLU A 130 -23.71 -8.78 0.60
CA GLU A 130 -23.62 -7.81 1.71
C GLU A 130 -22.18 -7.44 2.03
N CYS A 131 -21.23 -8.41 2.09
CA CYS A 131 -19.82 -8.11 2.33
C CYS A 131 -19.24 -7.27 1.18
N ARG A 132 -19.67 -7.50 -0.05
CA ARG A 132 -19.29 -6.70 -1.22
C ARG A 132 -19.80 -5.27 -1.11
N ASP A 133 -21.06 -5.09 -0.75
CA ASP A 133 -21.67 -3.76 -0.60
C ASP A 133 -21.04 -2.96 0.56
N HIS A 134 -20.60 -3.65 1.61
CA HIS A 134 -19.94 -3.06 2.78
C HIS A 134 -18.41 -3.15 2.74
N TYR A 135 -17.81 -3.50 1.59
CA TYR A 135 -16.36 -3.67 1.47
C TYR A 135 -15.58 -2.43 1.94
N GLY A 136 -16.06 -1.22 1.62
CA GLY A 136 -15.44 0.01 2.09
C GLY A 136 -15.38 0.13 3.62
N LEU A 137 -16.44 -0.27 4.32
CA LEU A 137 -16.48 -0.30 5.79
C LEU A 137 -15.49 -1.33 6.36
N ILE A 138 -15.46 -2.53 5.77
CA ILE A 138 -14.53 -3.60 6.14
C ILE A 138 -13.09 -3.13 5.92
N ARG A 139 -12.79 -2.56 4.76
CA ARG A 139 -11.44 -2.08 4.39
C ARG A 139 -10.97 -0.92 5.27
N ALA A 140 -11.87 -0.04 5.71
CA ALA A 140 -11.55 1.06 6.63
C ALA A 140 -11.01 0.56 7.98
N GLN A 141 -11.42 -0.62 8.45
CA GLN A 141 -10.86 -1.23 9.67
C GLN A 141 -9.36 -1.57 9.51
N GLY A 142 -8.91 -1.80 8.28
CA GLY A 142 -7.48 -1.98 7.99
C GLY A 142 -6.67 -0.73 8.35
N SER A 143 -7.11 0.46 7.94
CA SER A 143 -6.40 1.71 8.31
C SER A 143 -6.37 1.92 9.83
N LEU A 144 -7.45 1.57 10.53
CA LEU A 144 -7.48 1.60 11.99
C LEU A 144 -6.50 0.57 12.59
N GLY A 145 -6.46 -0.65 12.04
CA GLY A 145 -5.53 -1.69 12.44
C GLY A 145 -4.07 -1.25 12.28
N TRP A 146 -3.74 -0.63 11.15
CA TRP A 146 -2.41 -0.08 10.90
C TRP A 146 -2.05 1.03 11.88
N ALA A 147 -2.97 1.96 12.14
CA ALA A 147 -2.77 3.07 13.08
C ALA A 147 -2.51 2.59 14.52
N LEU A 148 -3.09 1.46 14.93
CA LEU A 148 -2.87 0.83 16.24
C LEU A 148 -1.61 -0.06 16.23
N GLY A 149 -1.35 -0.76 15.13
CA GLY A 149 -0.24 -1.70 15.01
C GLY A 149 1.14 -1.02 15.01
N ALA A 150 1.25 0.15 14.38
CA ALA A 150 2.52 0.86 14.31
C ALA A 150 3.05 1.29 15.70
N PRO A 151 2.28 1.92 16.59
CA PRO A 151 2.73 2.20 17.96
C PRO A 151 3.00 0.94 18.78
N LEU A 152 2.22 -0.12 18.54
CA LEU A 152 2.44 -1.41 19.21
C LEU A 152 3.79 -2.02 18.78
N ALA A 153 4.17 -1.93 17.50
CA ALA A 153 5.48 -2.36 17.02
C ALA A 153 6.61 -1.60 17.74
N ALA A 154 6.50 -0.27 17.85
CA ALA A 154 7.49 0.53 18.57
C ALA A 154 7.56 0.16 20.06
N LEU A 155 6.42 -0.08 20.71
CA LEU A 155 6.38 -0.50 22.09
C LEU A 155 7.09 -1.85 22.30
N ILE A 156 6.85 -2.81 21.40
CA ILE A 156 7.51 -4.12 21.41
C ILE A 156 9.03 -3.94 21.26
N VAL A 157 9.48 -3.17 20.27
CA VAL A 157 10.92 -2.97 20.01
C VAL A 157 11.59 -2.27 21.20
N ASN A 158 11.00 -1.19 21.71
CA ASN A 158 11.57 -0.42 22.83
C ASN A 158 11.66 -1.21 24.15
N ARG A 159 10.79 -2.18 24.36
CA ARG A 159 10.76 -2.97 25.59
C ARG A 159 11.49 -4.30 25.46
N LEU A 160 11.43 -4.94 24.32
CA LEU A 160 11.78 -6.34 24.12
C LEU A 160 12.74 -6.56 22.94
N GLY A 161 12.96 -5.55 22.09
CA GLY A 161 13.82 -5.62 20.92
C GLY A 161 13.10 -6.14 19.66
N TYR A 162 13.76 -5.96 18.50
CA TYR A 162 13.24 -6.34 17.18
C TYR A 162 12.82 -7.81 17.05
N PRO A 163 13.52 -8.81 17.64
CA PRO A 163 13.11 -10.21 17.53
C PRO A 163 11.68 -10.48 18.03
N MET A 164 11.20 -9.70 19.00
CA MET A 164 9.86 -9.88 19.58
C MET A 164 8.73 -9.38 18.65
N LEU A 165 9.03 -8.66 17.59
CA LEU A 165 8.06 -8.34 16.53
C LEU A 165 7.49 -9.61 15.91
N SER A 166 8.31 -10.66 15.75
CA SER A 166 7.84 -11.96 15.23
C SER A 166 6.82 -12.62 16.14
N ILE A 167 7.00 -12.53 17.47
CA ILE A 167 6.05 -13.09 18.44
C ILE A 167 4.76 -12.25 18.46
N GLY A 168 4.87 -10.91 18.48
CA GLY A 168 3.71 -10.04 18.39
C GLY A 168 2.89 -10.27 17.14
N PHE A 169 3.55 -10.40 15.99
CA PHE A 169 2.93 -10.76 14.72
C PHE A 169 2.22 -12.12 14.81
N PHE A 170 2.92 -13.16 15.29
CA PHE A 170 2.37 -14.51 15.40
C PHE A 170 1.11 -14.57 16.26
N ILE A 171 1.09 -13.88 17.42
CA ILE A 171 -0.07 -13.86 18.30
C ILE A 171 -1.30 -13.29 17.57
N ILE A 172 -1.14 -12.16 16.88
CA ILE A 172 -2.26 -11.50 16.21
C ILE A 172 -2.73 -12.33 15.01
N ILE A 173 -1.82 -12.91 14.24
CA ILE A 173 -2.18 -13.80 13.13
C ILE A 173 -2.88 -15.07 13.63
N ALA A 174 -2.46 -15.65 14.75
CA ALA A 174 -3.14 -16.80 15.34
C ALA A 174 -4.58 -16.46 15.75
N LEU A 175 -4.80 -15.28 16.35
CA LEU A 175 -6.15 -14.79 16.67
C LEU A 175 -6.99 -14.57 15.41
N GLN A 176 -6.40 -13.94 14.38
CA GLN A 176 -7.06 -13.71 13.09
C GLN A 176 -7.45 -15.03 12.41
N LEU A 177 -6.54 -16.01 12.34
CA LEU A 177 -6.83 -17.32 11.77
C LEU A 177 -7.90 -18.08 12.57
N GLY A 178 -7.86 -17.95 13.90
CA GLY A 178 -8.91 -18.49 14.78
C GLY A 178 -10.28 -17.92 14.45
N LEU A 179 -10.41 -16.60 14.24
CA LEU A 179 -11.66 -15.97 13.80
C LEU A 179 -12.04 -16.38 12.38
N ALA A 180 -11.09 -16.40 11.47
CA ALA A 180 -11.27 -16.80 10.07
C ALA A 180 -11.76 -18.25 9.93
N ALA A 181 -11.43 -19.13 10.88
CA ALA A 181 -11.90 -20.51 10.89
C ALA A 181 -13.43 -20.63 10.92
N PHE A 182 -14.12 -19.68 11.55
CA PHE A 182 -15.59 -19.66 11.64
C PHE A 182 -16.28 -19.05 10.41
N ILE A 183 -15.54 -18.47 9.45
CA ILE A 183 -16.11 -17.96 8.22
C ILE A 183 -16.14 -19.11 7.19
N PRO A 184 -17.29 -19.33 6.51
CA PRO A 184 -17.38 -20.32 5.45
C PRO A 184 -16.45 -20.02 4.28
N GLU A 185 -16.09 -21.06 3.51
CA GLU A 185 -15.43 -20.90 2.21
C GLU A 185 -16.29 -20.03 1.29
N ALA A 186 -15.68 -19.18 0.50
CA ALA A 186 -16.36 -18.46 -0.56
C ALA A 186 -16.37 -19.31 -1.83
N HIS A 187 -17.53 -19.38 -2.48
CA HIS A 187 -17.59 -19.97 -3.82
C HIS A 187 -17.07 -18.94 -4.80
N LYS A 188 -15.88 -19.19 -5.32
CA LYS A 188 -15.29 -18.34 -6.33
C LYS A 188 -16.16 -18.38 -7.58
N ALA A 189 -16.71 -17.24 -7.99
CA ALA A 189 -17.43 -17.11 -9.25
C ALA A 189 -16.49 -17.53 -10.40
N GLU A 190 -17.05 -18.07 -11.48
CA GLU A 190 -16.26 -18.40 -12.69
C GLU A 190 -15.36 -17.23 -13.05
N ALA A 191 -14.11 -17.53 -13.36
CA ALA A 191 -13.05 -16.55 -13.57
C ALA A 191 -13.54 -15.39 -14.46
N ALA A 192 -13.38 -14.17 -13.97
CA ALA A 192 -13.56 -12.98 -14.80
C ALA A 192 -12.77 -13.16 -16.10
N VAL A 193 -13.35 -12.69 -17.20
CA VAL A 193 -12.78 -12.80 -18.55
C VAL A 193 -11.28 -12.55 -18.51
N ARG A 194 -10.47 -13.56 -18.90
CA ARG A 194 -9.01 -13.44 -18.89
C ARG A 194 -8.60 -12.31 -19.82
N LEU A 195 -7.84 -11.37 -19.26
CA LEU A 195 -7.24 -10.28 -20.04
C LEU A 195 -6.38 -10.87 -21.14
N THR A 196 -6.75 -10.65 -22.39
CA THR A 196 -5.92 -11.05 -23.53
C THR A 196 -4.90 -9.97 -23.84
N LEU A 197 -3.80 -10.34 -24.51
CA LEU A 197 -2.84 -9.33 -25.01
C LEU A 197 -3.49 -8.28 -25.91
N LYS A 198 -4.53 -8.67 -26.66
CA LYS A 198 -5.30 -7.75 -27.50
C LYS A 198 -6.07 -6.72 -26.66
N ASP A 199 -6.64 -7.13 -25.53
CA ASP A 199 -7.34 -6.24 -24.62
C ASP A 199 -6.38 -5.24 -23.96
N VAL A 200 -5.19 -5.72 -23.55
CA VAL A 200 -4.12 -4.85 -23.04
C VAL A 200 -3.71 -3.82 -24.07
N GLN A 201 -3.46 -4.26 -25.32
CA GLN A 201 -3.11 -3.36 -26.42
C GLN A 201 -4.23 -2.35 -26.70
N ARG A 202 -5.50 -2.78 -26.71
CA ARG A 202 -6.67 -1.92 -26.91
C ARG A 202 -6.78 -0.85 -25.81
N LEU A 203 -6.61 -1.22 -24.54
CA LEU A 203 -6.65 -0.29 -23.42
C LEU A 203 -5.50 0.73 -23.49
N LEU A 204 -4.27 0.27 -23.72
CA LEU A 204 -3.09 1.13 -23.81
C LEU A 204 -3.06 2.00 -25.08
N ALA A 205 -3.74 1.59 -26.15
CA ALA A 205 -3.95 2.43 -27.32
C ALA A 205 -4.90 3.60 -27.04
N GLY A 206 -5.80 3.47 -26.06
CA GLY A 206 -6.71 4.52 -25.59
C GLY A 206 -5.93 5.68 -24.95
N ARG A 207 -5.79 6.81 -25.69
CA ARG A 207 -4.97 7.96 -25.25
C ARG A 207 -5.37 8.50 -23.87
N ARG A 208 -6.66 8.58 -23.56
CA ARG A 208 -7.18 9.08 -22.30
C ARG A 208 -6.88 8.10 -21.15
N PHE A 209 -7.11 6.80 -21.36
CA PHE A 209 -6.78 5.75 -20.40
C PHE A 209 -5.28 5.78 -20.06
N ARG A 210 -4.42 5.77 -21.09
CA ARG A 210 -2.96 5.82 -20.90
C ARG A 210 -2.52 7.04 -20.11
N LEU A 211 -3.02 8.25 -20.44
CA LEU A 211 -2.68 9.47 -19.70
C LEU A 211 -3.10 9.41 -18.22
N ILE A 212 -4.26 8.84 -17.89
CA ILE A 212 -4.66 8.64 -16.49
C ILE A 212 -3.69 7.71 -15.79
N VAL A 213 -3.33 6.59 -16.40
CA VAL A 213 -2.38 5.63 -15.84
C VAL A 213 -0.99 6.28 -15.63
N GLU A 214 -0.50 7.06 -16.58
CA GLU A 214 0.76 7.80 -16.50
C GLU A 214 0.73 8.84 -15.35
N ILE A 215 -0.35 9.63 -15.23
CA ILE A 215 -0.53 10.59 -14.15
C ILE A 215 -0.46 9.88 -12.79
N LEU A 216 -1.23 8.81 -12.64
CA LEU A 216 -1.26 8.02 -11.41
C LEU A 216 0.08 7.39 -11.11
N PHE A 217 0.76 6.83 -12.11
CA PHE A 217 2.08 6.23 -11.95
C PHE A 217 3.08 7.20 -11.30
N PHE A 218 3.23 8.39 -11.84
CA PHE A 218 4.15 9.38 -11.26
C PHE A 218 3.72 9.83 -9.85
N MET A 219 2.44 9.99 -9.61
CA MET A 219 1.95 10.31 -8.27
C MET A 219 2.22 9.19 -7.26
N PHE A 220 2.00 7.94 -7.64
CA PHE A 220 2.28 6.79 -6.78
C PHE A 220 3.77 6.58 -6.55
N VAL A 221 4.62 6.78 -7.57
CA VAL A 221 6.08 6.78 -7.39
C VAL A 221 6.50 7.74 -6.28
N VAL A 222 6.02 8.99 -6.33
CA VAL A 222 6.33 9.97 -5.27
C VAL A 222 5.75 9.53 -3.93
N ALA A 223 4.50 9.10 -3.87
CA ALA A 223 3.86 8.71 -2.62
C ALA A 223 4.55 7.51 -1.95
N MET A 224 5.00 6.52 -2.73
CA MET A 224 5.66 5.32 -2.21
C MET A 224 7.06 5.60 -1.63
N THR A 225 7.73 6.69 -2.03
CA THR A 225 9.03 7.06 -1.45
C THR A 225 8.96 7.43 0.03
N CYS A 226 7.75 7.64 0.59
CA CYS A 226 7.55 7.79 2.03
C CYS A 226 8.09 6.60 2.83
N ASN A 227 8.01 5.42 2.26
CA ASN A 227 8.49 4.18 2.88
C ASN A 227 10.02 4.10 2.97
N TYR A 228 10.74 5.00 2.31
CA TYR A 228 12.21 4.95 2.15
C TYR A 228 12.85 6.26 2.60
N ALA A 229 12.90 7.28 1.73
CA ALA A 229 13.59 8.55 1.99
C ALA A 229 13.11 9.29 3.26
N VAL A 230 11.80 9.22 3.57
CA VAL A 230 11.27 9.84 4.81
C VAL A 230 11.79 9.12 6.03
N ILE A 231 11.90 7.79 6.00
CA ILE A 231 12.43 7.00 7.11
C ILE A 231 13.95 7.22 7.25
N ASP A 232 14.69 7.31 6.14
CA ASP A 232 16.12 7.64 6.16
C ASP A 232 16.34 9.06 6.71
N LYS A 233 15.52 10.05 6.36
CA LYS A 233 15.55 11.39 6.94
C LYS A 233 15.29 11.36 8.45
N MET A 234 14.30 10.61 8.91
CA MET A 234 14.02 10.45 10.34
C MET A 234 15.20 9.80 11.08
N ALA A 235 15.83 8.79 10.49
CA ALA A 235 17.02 8.18 11.06
C ALA A 235 18.21 9.18 11.15
N ALA A 236 18.40 10.02 10.11
CA ALA A 236 19.41 11.10 10.14
C ALA A 236 19.12 12.15 11.24
N LEU A 237 17.84 12.39 11.53
CA LEU A 237 17.40 13.27 12.64
C LEU A 237 17.38 12.56 14.00
N GLN A 238 17.92 11.33 14.10
CA GLN A 238 17.99 10.53 15.33
C GLN A 238 16.62 10.22 15.94
N ALA A 239 15.60 10.02 15.08
CA ALA A 239 14.27 9.65 15.54
C ALA A 239 14.26 8.28 16.22
N THR A 240 13.49 8.17 17.30
CA THR A 240 13.21 6.90 17.97
C THR A 240 12.21 6.06 17.15
N GLU A 241 12.16 4.74 17.39
CA GLU A 241 11.18 3.85 16.76
C GLU A 241 9.72 4.30 17.05
N ALA A 242 9.48 4.87 18.22
CA ALA A 242 8.17 5.43 18.57
C ALA A 242 7.80 6.62 17.67
N GLN A 243 8.75 7.49 17.37
CA GLN A 243 8.54 8.65 16.49
C GLN A 243 8.37 8.23 15.04
N VAL A 244 9.14 7.24 14.55
CA VAL A 244 8.94 6.63 13.22
C VAL A 244 7.54 6.01 13.12
N SER A 245 7.14 5.23 14.12
CA SER A 245 5.81 4.62 14.16
C SER A 245 4.68 5.65 14.23
N MET A 246 4.92 6.81 14.85
CA MET A 246 3.94 7.90 14.90
C MET A 246 3.67 8.50 13.53
N VAL A 247 4.68 8.59 12.65
CA VAL A 247 4.48 9.01 11.24
C VAL A 247 3.48 8.09 10.55
N TRP A 248 3.65 6.77 10.68
CA TRP A 248 2.73 5.78 10.09
C TRP A 248 1.31 5.89 10.68
N SER A 249 1.21 6.06 12.00
CA SER A 249 -0.07 6.18 12.69
C SER A 249 -0.83 7.44 12.26
N VAL A 250 -0.14 8.59 12.19
CA VAL A 250 -0.73 9.86 11.76
C VAL A 250 -1.22 9.74 10.33
N GLN A 251 -0.41 9.19 9.42
CA GLN A 251 -0.81 8.99 8.03
C GLN A 251 -2.08 8.14 7.92
N ALA A 252 -2.12 6.98 8.57
CA ALA A 252 -3.27 6.09 8.53
C ALA A 252 -4.52 6.73 9.15
N ALA A 253 -4.38 7.45 10.27
CA ALA A 253 -5.49 8.09 10.96
C ALA A 253 -6.14 9.21 10.12
N VAL A 254 -5.32 10.05 9.46
CA VAL A 254 -5.85 11.18 8.67
C VAL A 254 -6.43 10.75 7.32
N GLU A 255 -6.15 9.54 6.84
CA GLU A 255 -6.77 8.99 5.63
C GLU A 255 -8.24 8.63 5.82
N VAL A 256 -8.62 8.18 7.01
CA VAL A 256 -9.99 7.68 7.29
C VAL A 256 -11.08 8.71 6.93
N PRO A 257 -11.02 9.98 7.38
CA PRO A 257 -12.00 10.98 6.99
C PRO A 257 -12.05 11.23 5.48
N MET A 258 -10.92 11.13 4.79
CA MET A 258 -10.85 11.35 3.35
C MET A 258 -11.58 10.24 2.58
N PHE A 259 -11.46 8.98 3.01
CA PHE A 259 -12.23 7.89 2.40
C PHE A 259 -13.75 8.07 2.56
N LEU A 260 -14.19 8.71 3.65
CA LEU A 260 -15.62 9.01 3.86
C LEU A 260 -16.13 10.22 3.06
N LEU A 261 -15.26 11.19 2.81
CA LEU A 261 -15.61 12.46 2.16
C LEU A 261 -15.30 12.49 0.66
N GLY A 262 -14.40 11.63 0.20
CA GLY A 262 -13.76 11.73 -1.11
C GLY A 262 -14.74 11.66 -2.29
N ASP A 263 -15.77 10.83 -2.21
CA ASP A 263 -16.79 10.76 -3.27
C ASP A 263 -17.54 12.09 -3.40
N ARG A 264 -17.99 12.68 -2.29
CA ARG A 264 -18.65 13.99 -2.27
C ARG A 264 -17.77 15.12 -2.79
N LEU A 265 -16.49 15.09 -2.42
CA LEU A 265 -15.50 16.06 -2.90
C LEU A 265 -15.24 15.88 -4.40
N GLY A 266 -15.13 14.64 -4.88
CA GLY A 266 -14.98 14.31 -6.29
C GLY A 266 -16.14 14.80 -7.14
N ASP A 267 -17.39 14.67 -6.64
CA ASP A 267 -18.58 15.17 -7.32
C ASP A 267 -18.68 16.68 -7.34
N ARG A 268 -18.21 17.36 -6.27
CA ARG A 268 -18.25 18.83 -6.14
C ARG A 268 -17.18 19.53 -6.93
N PHE A 269 -15.93 19.05 -6.89
CA PHE A 269 -14.75 19.75 -7.46
C PHE A 269 -14.25 19.12 -8.76
N GLY A 270 -14.85 18.00 -9.16
CA GLY A 270 -14.39 17.20 -10.29
C GLY A 270 -13.14 16.38 -9.97
N LEU A 271 -13.11 15.13 -10.41
CA LEU A 271 -12.05 14.17 -10.09
C LEU A 271 -10.66 14.64 -10.52
N MET A 272 -10.53 15.22 -11.72
CA MET A 272 -9.26 15.71 -12.24
C MET A 272 -8.78 16.96 -11.48
N GLY A 273 -9.70 17.84 -11.05
CA GLY A 273 -9.38 19.00 -10.20
C GLY A 273 -8.83 18.54 -8.86
N LEU A 274 -9.50 17.56 -8.26
CA LEU A 274 -9.09 16.97 -6.98
C LEU A 274 -7.72 16.27 -7.09
N LEU A 275 -7.47 15.55 -8.20
CA LEU A 275 -6.19 14.89 -8.44
C LEU A 275 -5.05 15.90 -8.62
N ARG A 276 -5.28 17.04 -9.28
CA ARG A 276 -4.31 18.13 -9.39
C ARG A 276 -3.99 18.74 -8.03
N PHE A 277 -5.02 18.98 -7.23
CA PHE A 277 -4.84 19.46 -5.87
C PHE A 277 -3.97 18.49 -5.06
N ALA A 278 -4.26 17.19 -5.12
CA ALA A 278 -3.47 16.17 -4.46
C ALA A 278 -2.01 16.12 -4.98
N ALA A 279 -1.78 16.33 -6.28
CA ALA A 279 -0.43 16.38 -6.85
C ALA A 279 0.37 17.58 -6.32
N VAL A 280 -0.24 18.75 -6.22
CA VAL A 280 0.39 19.94 -5.63
C VAL A 280 0.68 19.72 -4.14
N ALA A 281 -0.30 19.21 -3.39
CA ALA A 281 -0.13 18.90 -1.96
C ALA A 281 0.96 17.87 -1.72
N LEU A 282 1.06 16.85 -2.59
CA LEU A 282 2.09 15.83 -2.54
C LEU A 282 3.49 16.42 -2.77
N GLY A 283 3.65 17.28 -3.78
CA GLY A 283 4.91 17.97 -4.06
C GLY A 283 5.35 18.84 -2.89
N ILE A 284 4.43 19.65 -2.36
CA ILE A 284 4.69 20.50 -1.18
C ILE A 284 5.10 19.65 0.01
N ARG A 285 4.40 18.53 0.27
CA ARG A 285 4.70 17.63 1.38
C ARG A 285 6.13 17.09 1.32
N TYR A 286 6.60 16.64 0.16
CA TYR A 286 7.95 16.11 0.02
C TYR A 286 9.04 17.19 0.07
N ILE A 287 8.76 18.38 -0.46
CA ILE A 287 9.65 19.53 -0.30
C ILE A 287 9.77 19.89 1.20
N LEU A 288 8.66 19.91 1.93
CA LEU A 288 8.67 20.18 3.37
C LEU A 288 9.43 19.09 4.14
N TYR A 289 9.31 17.82 3.77
CA TYR A 289 10.12 16.74 4.36
C TYR A 289 11.63 16.97 4.13
N GLY A 290 12.03 17.41 2.93
CA GLY A 290 13.44 17.74 2.65
C GLY A 290 13.95 18.91 3.47
N LEU A 291 13.09 19.92 3.74
CA LEU A 291 13.43 21.11 4.52
C LEU A 291 13.30 20.92 6.04
N ALA A 292 12.71 19.82 6.51
CA ALA A 292 12.51 19.57 7.92
C ALA A 292 13.85 19.42 8.66
N ILE A 293 13.96 20.05 9.83
CA ILE A 293 15.19 20.08 10.65
C ILE A 293 15.03 19.31 11.96
N ASP A 294 13.82 18.88 12.30
CA ASP A 294 13.53 18.09 13.49
C ASP A 294 12.42 17.05 13.25
N VAL A 295 12.36 16.09 14.15
CA VAL A 295 11.42 14.95 14.06
C VAL A 295 9.96 15.39 14.24
N THR A 296 9.69 16.44 15.03
CA THR A 296 8.34 16.95 15.24
C THR A 296 7.77 17.50 13.93
N GLN A 297 8.58 18.25 13.17
CA GLN A 297 8.19 18.70 11.83
C GLN A 297 7.86 17.54 10.92
N MET A 298 8.67 16.46 10.92
CA MET A 298 8.41 15.26 10.13
C MET A 298 7.04 14.65 10.45
N ILE A 299 6.69 14.53 11.74
CA ILE A 299 5.40 14.01 12.19
C ILE A 299 4.24 14.93 11.78
N LEU A 300 4.39 16.26 11.91
CA LEU A 300 3.36 17.22 11.50
C LEU A 300 3.13 17.20 9.98
N ILE A 301 4.19 17.13 9.19
CA ILE A 301 4.13 17.03 7.73
C ILE A 301 3.43 15.72 7.31
N ALA A 302 3.56 14.65 8.09
CA ALA A 302 2.84 13.39 7.84
C ALA A 302 1.31 13.59 7.82
N GLY A 303 0.77 14.54 8.58
CA GLY A 303 -0.65 14.91 8.57
C GLY A 303 -1.15 15.43 7.22
N LEU A 304 -0.27 15.94 6.34
CA LEU A 304 -0.63 16.32 4.97
C LEU A 304 -1.05 15.12 4.10
N GLN A 305 -0.87 13.89 4.58
CA GLN A 305 -1.41 12.67 3.97
C GLN A 305 -2.92 12.79 3.70
N PHE A 306 -3.65 13.50 4.55
CA PHE A 306 -5.08 13.82 4.36
C PHE A 306 -5.38 14.37 2.96
N PHE A 307 -4.54 15.26 2.44
CA PHE A 307 -4.73 15.94 1.16
C PHE A 307 -4.10 15.19 -0.03
N THR A 308 -3.49 14.03 0.18
CA THR A 308 -2.70 13.33 -0.83
C THR A 308 -3.25 11.94 -1.12
N PHE A 309 -2.85 10.93 -0.38
CA PHE A 309 -3.04 9.53 -0.74
C PHE A 309 -4.51 9.10 -0.81
N GLY A 310 -5.35 9.50 0.15
CA GLY A 310 -6.78 9.19 0.13
C GLY A 310 -7.48 9.73 -1.13
N ILE A 311 -7.15 10.97 -1.54
CA ILE A 311 -7.66 11.58 -2.78
C ILE A 311 -7.18 10.80 -4.00
N MET A 312 -5.90 10.41 -4.01
CA MET A 312 -5.31 9.64 -5.12
C MET A 312 -6.04 8.32 -5.34
N ILE A 313 -6.29 7.56 -4.28
CA ILE A 313 -6.98 6.26 -4.35
C ILE A 313 -8.39 6.41 -4.93
N ILE A 314 -9.17 7.38 -4.44
CA ILE A 314 -10.55 7.60 -4.90
C ILE A 314 -10.56 8.07 -6.36
N ALA A 315 -9.72 9.05 -6.69
CA ALA A 315 -9.62 9.56 -8.05
C ALA A 315 -9.11 8.48 -9.02
N ALA A 316 -8.17 7.64 -8.61
CA ALA A 316 -7.65 6.54 -9.43
C ALA A 316 -8.77 5.60 -9.85
N LYS A 317 -9.54 5.06 -8.88
CA LYS A 317 -10.64 4.13 -9.18
C LYS A 317 -11.66 4.72 -10.16
N ARG A 318 -12.13 5.94 -9.89
CA ARG A 318 -13.19 6.57 -10.67
C ARG A 318 -12.73 7.06 -12.04
N LEU A 319 -11.51 7.58 -12.17
CA LEU A 319 -10.96 8.03 -13.46
C LEU A 319 -10.63 6.86 -14.37
N VAL A 320 -10.00 5.81 -13.85
CA VAL A 320 -9.74 4.59 -14.60
C VAL A 320 -11.04 3.95 -15.07
N ASP A 321 -12.05 3.85 -14.18
CA ASP A 321 -13.37 3.32 -14.54
C ASP A 321 -14.02 4.12 -15.68
N ARG A 322 -13.93 5.45 -15.62
CA ARG A 322 -14.52 6.33 -16.64
C ARG A 322 -13.90 6.16 -18.03
N GLU A 323 -12.60 5.96 -18.09
CA GLU A 323 -11.85 5.85 -19.36
C GLU A 323 -11.72 4.41 -19.88
N THR A 324 -12.27 3.44 -19.14
CA THR A 324 -12.26 2.03 -19.52
C THR A 324 -13.58 1.65 -20.20
N PRO A 325 -13.55 0.94 -21.36
CA PRO A 325 -14.74 0.41 -22.02
C PRO A 325 -15.56 -0.47 -21.07
N THR A 326 -16.89 -0.46 -21.22
CA THR A 326 -17.81 -1.14 -20.30
C THR A 326 -17.51 -2.64 -20.16
N GLU A 327 -17.14 -3.30 -21.26
CA GLU A 327 -16.82 -4.72 -21.32
C GLU A 327 -15.47 -5.08 -20.65
N LEU A 328 -14.61 -4.09 -20.38
CA LEU A 328 -13.27 -4.28 -19.83
C LEU A 328 -13.06 -3.60 -18.46
N LYS A 329 -14.13 -3.18 -17.76
CA LYS A 329 -14.06 -2.41 -16.51
C LYS A 329 -13.12 -3.03 -15.47
N THR A 330 -13.35 -4.28 -15.12
CA THR A 330 -12.54 -5.01 -14.12
C THR A 330 -11.09 -5.15 -14.58
N SER A 331 -10.92 -5.55 -15.84
CA SER A 331 -9.60 -5.77 -16.44
C SER A 331 -8.81 -4.48 -16.57
N GLY A 332 -9.47 -3.38 -16.93
CA GLY A 332 -8.85 -2.05 -17.02
C GLY A 332 -8.39 -1.53 -15.66
N GLN A 333 -9.18 -1.73 -14.60
CA GLN A 333 -8.78 -1.39 -13.22
C GLN A 333 -7.55 -2.19 -12.78
N GLN A 334 -7.53 -3.49 -13.02
CA GLN A 334 -6.39 -4.33 -12.66
C GLN A 334 -5.13 -3.98 -13.45
N LEU A 335 -5.24 -3.76 -14.76
CA LEU A 335 -4.11 -3.33 -15.59
C LEU A 335 -3.56 -1.97 -15.13
N ALA A 336 -4.44 -0.99 -14.92
CA ALA A 336 -4.03 0.32 -14.45
C ALA A 336 -3.30 0.22 -13.10
N MET A 337 -3.86 -0.52 -12.12
CA MET A 337 -3.28 -0.72 -10.81
C MET A 337 -1.93 -1.44 -10.88
N ALA A 338 -1.79 -2.47 -11.71
CA ALA A 338 -0.51 -3.14 -11.91
C ALA A 338 0.58 -2.18 -12.43
N ILE A 339 0.20 -1.21 -13.28
CA ILE A 339 1.16 -0.22 -13.81
C ILE A 339 1.45 0.87 -12.78
N TYR A 340 0.42 1.56 -12.24
CA TYR A 340 0.67 2.72 -11.41
C TYR A 340 1.11 2.35 -9.98
N ASP A 341 0.53 1.34 -9.35
CA ASP A 341 0.90 0.89 -8.00
C ASP A 341 2.07 -0.09 -8.04
N GLY A 342 1.94 -1.17 -8.84
CA GLY A 342 3.01 -2.18 -8.96
C GLY A 342 4.30 -1.61 -9.52
N GLY A 343 4.21 -0.77 -10.59
CA GLY A 343 5.36 -0.08 -11.16
C GLY A 343 5.99 0.93 -10.18
N ALA A 344 5.18 1.64 -9.39
CA ALA A 344 5.67 2.57 -8.39
C ALA A 344 6.42 1.86 -7.26
N LEU A 345 5.91 0.72 -6.79
CA LEU A 345 6.57 -0.08 -5.75
C LEU A 345 7.95 -0.58 -6.16
N LEU A 346 8.12 -0.87 -7.45
CA LEU A 346 9.43 -1.26 -8.00
C LEU A 346 10.36 -0.06 -8.15
N LEU A 347 9.86 1.06 -8.69
CA LEU A 347 10.69 2.20 -9.04
C LEU A 347 11.02 3.10 -7.83
N ALA A 348 10.08 3.29 -6.90
CA ALA A 348 10.23 4.22 -5.78
C ALA A 348 11.47 3.93 -4.89
N PRO A 349 11.75 2.69 -4.44
CA PRO A 349 12.93 2.43 -3.62
C PRO A 349 14.22 2.66 -4.39
N LEU A 350 14.28 2.30 -5.69
CA LEU A 350 15.48 2.49 -6.51
C LEU A 350 15.73 3.97 -6.81
N LEU A 351 14.67 4.73 -7.09
CA LEU A 351 14.74 6.18 -7.29
C LEU A 351 15.19 6.88 -6.00
N SER A 352 14.57 6.53 -4.87
CA SER A 352 14.90 7.06 -3.55
C SER A 352 16.37 6.79 -3.23
N GLY A 353 16.78 5.51 -3.22
CA GLY A 353 18.15 5.12 -2.88
C GLY A 353 19.20 5.68 -3.82
N GLY A 354 18.89 5.77 -5.12
CA GLY A 354 19.80 6.40 -6.10
C GLY A 354 19.99 7.89 -5.87
N LEU A 355 18.90 8.63 -5.67
CA LEU A 355 18.96 10.08 -5.39
C LEU A 355 19.63 10.37 -4.04
N GLU A 356 19.31 9.60 -3.01
CA GLU A 356 19.89 9.75 -1.68
C GLU A 356 21.40 9.48 -1.68
N THR A 357 21.83 8.45 -2.40
CA THR A 357 23.25 8.13 -2.53
C THR A 357 24.03 9.21 -3.29
N ALA A 358 23.38 9.83 -4.31
CA ALA A 358 24.04 10.83 -5.14
C ALA A 358 24.04 12.25 -4.51
N PHE A 359 22.97 12.64 -3.83
CA PHE A 359 22.73 14.04 -3.43
C PHE A 359 22.43 14.22 -1.94
N GLY A 360 22.33 13.14 -1.18
CA GLY A 360 21.85 13.15 0.21
C GLY A 360 20.34 13.19 0.32
N THR A 361 19.83 12.84 1.50
CA THR A 361 18.39 12.63 1.74
C THR A 361 17.55 13.89 1.56
N ASP A 362 18.05 15.07 1.96
CA ASP A 362 17.33 16.33 1.89
C ASP A 362 17.02 16.74 0.44
N ILE A 363 18.08 16.74 -0.39
CA ILE A 363 17.96 17.06 -1.82
C ILE A 363 17.15 16.00 -2.54
N ALA A 364 17.31 14.73 -2.18
CA ALA A 364 16.53 13.63 -2.75
C ALA A 364 15.02 13.84 -2.52
N LEU A 365 14.61 14.18 -1.29
CA LEU A 365 13.19 14.45 -0.95
C LEU A 365 12.64 15.64 -1.75
N ILE A 366 13.40 16.74 -1.86
CA ILE A 366 12.99 17.91 -2.66
C ILE A 366 12.86 17.54 -4.15
N ALA A 367 13.82 16.80 -4.69
CA ALA A 367 13.80 16.34 -6.08
C ALA A 367 12.60 15.39 -6.35
N ILE A 368 12.31 14.47 -5.43
CA ILE A 368 11.13 13.60 -5.49
C ILE A 368 9.85 14.43 -5.49
N GLY A 369 9.76 15.44 -4.62
CA GLY A 369 8.64 16.38 -4.61
C GLY A 369 8.46 17.09 -5.95
N ALA A 370 9.55 17.49 -6.60
CA ALA A 370 9.49 18.14 -7.91
C ALA A 370 9.00 17.23 -9.05
N VAL A 371 9.10 15.90 -8.91
CA VAL A 371 8.52 14.94 -9.88
C VAL A 371 7.02 15.13 -10.05
N THR A 372 6.31 15.67 -9.06
CA THR A 372 4.86 15.95 -9.15
C THR A 372 4.49 16.98 -10.21
N VAL A 373 5.45 17.75 -10.75
CA VAL A 373 5.23 18.63 -11.90
C VAL A 373 4.83 17.82 -13.14
N ILE A 374 5.34 16.60 -13.30
CA ILE A 374 5.02 15.73 -14.45
C ILE A 374 3.52 15.40 -14.49
N PRO A 375 2.91 14.81 -13.43
CA PRO A 375 1.47 14.53 -13.44
C PRO A 375 0.62 15.80 -13.53
N LEU A 376 1.07 16.95 -13.05
CA LEU A 376 0.36 18.22 -13.23
C LEU A 376 0.30 18.60 -14.70
N VAL A 377 1.42 18.57 -15.43
CA VAL A 377 1.48 18.86 -16.88
C VAL A 377 0.62 17.86 -17.66
N LEU A 378 0.77 16.56 -17.40
CA LEU A 378 -0.04 15.52 -18.04
C LEU A 378 -1.54 15.70 -17.77
N SER A 379 -1.92 16.16 -16.57
CA SER A 379 -3.32 16.41 -16.21
C SER A 379 -3.94 17.57 -16.98
N VAL A 380 -3.16 18.62 -17.26
CA VAL A 380 -3.59 19.74 -18.12
C VAL A 380 -3.81 19.23 -19.54
N TYR A 381 -2.85 18.46 -20.06
CA TYR A 381 -2.94 17.85 -21.38
C TYR A 381 -4.16 16.92 -21.51
N TYR A 382 -4.39 16.06 -20.54
CA TYR A 382 -5.60 15.22 -20.46
C TYR A 382 -6.88 16.05 -20.56
N SER A 383 -6.97 17.16 -19.82
CA SER A 383 -8.17 18.00 -19.85
C SER A 383 -8.43 18.65 -21.20
N ARG A 384 -7.37 19.03 -21.93
CA ARG A 384 -7.49 19.55 -23.31
C ARG A 384 -8.06 18.49 -24.26
N ILE A 385 -7.56 17.25 -24.17
CA ILE A 385 -8.07 16.15 -25.01
C ILE A 385 -9.50 15.77 -24.61
N ALA A 386 -9.83 15.82 -23.31
CA ALA A 386 -11.18 15.50 -22.84
C ALA A 386 -12.21 16.58 -23.27
N ALA A 387 -11.77 17.84 -23.42
CA ALA A 387 -12.60 18.95 -23.89
C ALA A 387 -12.71 19.02 -25.43
N GLY A 388 -12.08 18.11 -26.18
CA GLY A 388 -12.11 18.12 -27.66
C GLY A 388 -11.26 19.24 -28.29
N ARG A 389 -10.27 19.76 -27.54
CA ARG A 389 -9.34 20.81 -27.99
C ARG A 389 -7.93 20.29 -28.18
#